data_e58f5cd1ba156d79a3e429c645966b88
#
_entry.id   e58f5cd1ba156d79a3e429c645966b88
#
_cell.length_a   1.000
_cell.length_b   1.000
_cell.length_c   1.000
_cell.angle_alpha   90.00
_cell.angle_beta   90.00
_cell.angle_gamma   90.00
#
_symmetry.space_group_name_H-M   'P 1'
#
loop_
_entity.id
_entity.type
_entity.pdbx_description
1 polymer ?
#
loop_
_entity_poly.entity_id
_entity_poly.type
_entity_poly.pdbx_seq_one_letter_code
_entity_poly.pdbx_strand_id
1 'polypeptide(L)'
;MQGLIKLYNQGLYPQVCEAAEKLAEQHPQSTETLGIIGAVSFEVKDFDCAISCYQLAAKLIPDSAETYFKMGIVFGPKGDLTAAKASFQKTLDINLEHAHAHNNIGIMQLKMGELDAAFARASNALRLVPDHAEAHKNNEDICFERHDLKPAVDSYRRALELNPAAVPVHNNLAAACLAYGDRVGAIQSYDALSKLEPDHQKA
;
A
#
# COMPACT_ATOMS: atom_id res chain seq x y z
N MET A 1 -12.92 -24.64 -6.76
CA MET A 1 -11.93 -23.67 -6.29
C MET A 1 -10.73 -23.49 -7.24
N GLN A 2 -9.90 -24.54 -7.50
CA GLN A 2 -8.72 -24.42 -8.40
C GLN A 2 -9.05 -23.90 -9.81
N GLY A 3 -10.19 -24.31 -10.38
CA GLY A 3 -10.66 -23.82 -11.69
C GLY A 3 -10.96 -22.31 -11.71
N LEU A 4 -11.52 -21.79 -10.63
CA LEU A 4 -11.87 -20.38 -10.47
C LEU A 4 -10.62 -19.50 -10.35
N ILE A 5 -9.63 -19.94 -9.57
CA ILE A 5 -8.32 -19.28 -9.45
C ILE A 5 -7.60 -19.27 -10.81
N LYS A 6 -7.69 -20.36 -11.57
CA LYS A 6 -7.08 -20.44 -12.91
C LYS A 6 -7.74 -19.44 -13.88
N LEU A 7 -9.05 -19.34 -13.90
CA LEU A 7 -9.79 -18.37 -14.73
C LEU A 7 -9.44 -16.93 -14.31
N TYR A 8 -9.37 -16.65 -13.01
CA TYR A 8 -8.97 -15.33 -12.48
C TYR A 8 -7.56 -14.94 -12.96
N ASN A 9 -6.59 -15.83 -12.80
CA ASN A 9 -5.19 -15.60 -13.23
C ASN A 9 -5.05 -15.45 -14.76
N GLN A 10 -6.03 -15.92 -15.54
CA GLN A 10 -6.09 -15.75 -16.99
C GLN A 10 -6.82 -14.46 -17.41
N GLY A 11 -7.33 -13.67 -16.48
CA GLY A 11 -8.09 -12.45 -16.76
C GLY A 11 -9.50 -12.70 -17.35
N LEU A 12 -10.01 -13.93 -17.24
CA LEU A 12 -11.31 -14.33 -17.79
C LEU A 12 -12.44 -14.00 -16.79
N TYR A 13 -12.53 -12.73 -16.38
CA TYR A 13 -13.42 -12.26 -15.32
C TYR A 13 -14.91 -12.59 -15.49
N PRO A 14 -15.53 -12.49 -16.70
CA PRO A 14 -16.93 -12.90 -16.87
C PRO A 14 -17.17 -14.37 -16.53
N GLN A 15 -16.24 -15.25 -16.91
CA GLN A 15 -16.31 -16.68 -16.58
C GLN A 15 -16.05 -16.95 -15.10
N VAL A 16 -15.20 -16.11 -14.46
CA VAL A 16 -14.98 -16.18 -13.02
C VAL A 16 -16.25 -15.78 -12.27
N CYS A 17 -16.95 -14.71 -12.68
CA CYS A 17 -18.20 -14.30 -12.07
C CYS A 17 -19.25 -15.42 -12.13
N GLU A 18 -19.50 -16.02 -13.29
CA GLU A 18 -20.45 -17.12 -13.45
C GLU A 18 -20.09 -18.34 -12.59
N ALA A 19 -18.82 -18.70 -12.55
CA ALA A 19 -18.36 -19.83 -11.74
C ALA A 19 -18.39 -19.50 -10.23
N ALA A 20 -18.12 -18.24 -9.84
CA ALA A 20 -18.18 -17.77 -8.48
C ALA A 20 -19.60 -17.72 -7.93
N GLU A 21 -20.59 -17.27 -8.72
CA GLU A 21 -22.01 -17.29 -8.35
C GLU A 21 -22.47 -18.72 -8.04
N LYS A 22 -22.17 -19.67 -8.92
CA LYS A 22 -22.49 -21.09 -8.71
C LYS A 22 -21.82 -21.66 -7.44
N LEU A 23 -20.59 -21.24 -7.16
CA LEU A 23 -19.86 -21.70 -5.97
C LEU A 23 -20.40 -21.03 -4.69
N ALA A 24 -20.83 -19.77 -4.77
CA ALA A 24 -21.47 -19.07 -3.65
C ALA A 24 -22.81 -19.70 -3.26
N GLU A 25 -23.60 -20.15 -4.24
CA GLU A 25 -24.83 -20.89 -3.98
C GLU A 25 -24.58 -22.21 -3.22
N GLN A 26 -23.47 -22.89 -3.53
CA GLN A 26 -23.08 -24.15 -2.90
C GLN A 26 -22.40 -23.95 -1.53
N HIS A 27 -21.65 -22.86 -1.35
CA HIS A 27 -20.84 -22.58 -0.17
C HIS A 27 -20.95 -21.11 0.30
N PRO A 28 -22.14 -20.66 0.71
CA PRO A 28 -22.40 -19.24 1.03
C PRO A 28 -21.60 -18.70 2.23
N GLN A 29 -21.01 -19.57 3.03
CA GLN A 29 -20.20 -19.22 4.20
C GLN A 29 -18.69 -19.47 4.00
N SER A 30 -18.23 -19.70 2.77
CA SER A 30 -16.81 -19.84 2.49
C SER A 30 -16.16 -18.46 2.34
N THR A 31 -15.30 -18.09 3.29
CA THR A 31 -14.55 -16.83 3.24
C THR A 31 -13.61 -16.75 2.04
N GLU A 32 -13.08 -17.90 1.59
CA GLU A 32 -12.26 -17.99 0.39
C GLU A 32 -13.07 -17.69 -0.87
N THR A 33 -14.29 -18.27 -0.98
CA THR A 33 -15.23 -18.00 -2.08
C THR A 33 -15.61 -16.50 -2.09
N LEU A 34 -16.02 -15.96 -0.95
CA LEU A 34 -16.37 -14.55 -0.81
C LEU A 34 -15.18 -13.64 -1.17
N GLY A 35 -13.96 -14.00 -0.79
CA GLY A 35 -12.74 -13.29 -1.13
C GLY A 35 -12.49 -13.23 -2.64
N ILE A 36 -12.71 -14.34 -3.35
CA ILE A 36 -12.54 -14.41 -4.81
C ILE A 36 -13.63 -13.62 -5.52
N ILE A 37 -14.91 -13.78 -5.13
CA ILE A 37 -16.01 -13.00 -5.72
C ILE A 37 -15.78 -11.51 -5.52
N GLY A 38 -15.40 -11.09 -4.30
CA GLY A 38 -15.08 -9.69 -4.00
C GLY A 38 -13.96 -9.15 -4.87
N ALA A 39 -12.89 -9.92 -5.09
CA ALA A 39 -11.78 -9.51 -5.94
C ALA A 39 -12.21 -9.38 -7.42
N VAL A 40 -12.97 -10.33 -7.93
CA VAL A 40 -13.49 -10.28 -9.32
C VAL A 40 -14.44 -9.10 -9.49
N SER A 41 -15.37 -8.91 -8.56
CA SER A 41 -16.30 -7.77 -8.60
C SER A 41 -15.57 -6.43 -8.61
N PHE A 42 -14.46 -6.33 -7.86
CA PHE A 42 -13.60 -5.16 -7.90
C PHE A 42 -13.00 -4.91 -9.29
N GLU A 43 -12.46 -5.95 -9.95
CA GLU A 43 -11.87 -5.85 -11.29
C GLU A 43 -12.89 -5.43 -12.36
N VAL A 44 -14.13 -5.91 -12.26
CA VAL A 44 -15.22 -5.48 -13.16
C VAL A 44 -15.91 -4.19 -12.70
N LYS A 45 -15.41 -3.54 -11.64
CA LYS A 45 -15.89 -2.29 -11.05
C LYS A 45 -17.30 -2.38 -10.43
N ASP A 46 -17.76 -3.57 -10.10
CA ASP A 46 -18.94 -3.78 -9.27
C ASP A 46 -18.55 -3.67 -7.78
N PHE A 47 -18.35 -2.42 -7.35
CA PHE A 47 -17.87 -2.12 -6.00
C PHE A 47 -18.88 -2.52 -4.92
N ASP A 48 -20.19 -2.48 -5.22
CA ASP A 48 -21.23 -2.83 -4.25
C ASP A 48 -21.23 -4.34 -3.96
N CYS A 49 -21.10 -5.16 -4.99
CA CYS A 49 -20.94 -6.60 -4.84
C CYS A 49 -19.64 -6.93 -4.09
N ALA A 50 -18.53 -6.30 -4.46
CA ALA A 50 -17.24 -6.52 -3.79
C ALA A 50 -17.31 -6.20 -2.28
N ILE A 51 -17.89 -5.06 -1.90
CA ILE A 51 -18.08 -4.65 -0.50
C ILE A 51 -18.95 -5.65 0.25
N SER A 52 -20.09 -6.06 -0.36
CA SER A 52 -21.01 -7.03 0.26
C SER A 52 -20.32 -8.35 0.56
N CYS A 53 -19.52 -8.86 -0.38
CA CYS A 53 -18.75 -10.08 -0.19
C CYS A 53 -17.73 -9.95 0.94
N TYR A 54 -16.95 -8.86 0.99
CA TYR A 54 -15.98 -8.66 2.06
C TYR A 54 -16.64 -8.42 3.43
N GLN A 55 -17.80 -7.74 3.47
CA GLN A 55 -18.57 -7.59 4.71
C GLN A 55 -19.07 -8.94 5.26
N LEU A 56 -19.52 -9.83 4.37
CA LEU A 56 -19.87 -11.19 4.77
C LEU A 56 -18.65 -11.97 5.27
N ALA A 57 -17.52 -11.88 4.56
CA ALA A 57 -16.28 -12.50 5.01
C ALA A 57 -15.82 -11.97 6.38
N ALA A 58 -15.94 -10.66 6.62
CA ALA A 58 -15.61 -10.05 7.91
C ALA A 58 -16.55 -10.50 9.05
N LYS A 59 -17.82 -10.81 8.76
CA LYS A 59 -18.72 -11.40 9.76
C LYS A 59 -18.32 -12.84 10.13
N LEU A 60 -17.79 -13.59 9.17
CA LEU A 60 -17.33 -14.96 9.42
C LEU A 60 -15.98 -15.01 10.14
N ILE A 61 -15.06 -14.11 9.79
CA ILE A 61 -13.74 -13.98 10.41
C ILE A 61 -13.49 -12.51 10.77
N PRO A 62 -13.95 -12.07 11.97
CA PRO A 62 -13.85 -10.66 12.37
C PRO A 62 -12.42 -10.13 12.55
N ASP A 63 -11.44 -11.02 12.78
CA ASP A 63 -10.04 -10.67 13.01
C ASP A 63 -9.16 -10.85 11.74
N SER A 64 -9.77 -10.87 10.55
CA SER A 64 -9.05 -10.91 9.28
C SER A 64 -8.63 -9.51 8.84
N ALA A 65 -7.40 -9.11 9.14
CA ALA A 65 -6.83 -7.83 8.68
C ALA A 65 -6.90 -7.68 7.15
N GLU A 66 -6.65 -8.76 6.41
CA GLU A 66 -6.69 -8.79 4.94
C GLU A 66 -8.08 -8.47 4.39
N THR A 67 -9.15 -8.94 5.03
CA THR A 67 -10.52 -8.66 4.62
C THR A 67 -10.84 -7.16 4.74
N TYR A 68 -10.49 -6.53 5.84
CA TYR A 68 -10.68 -5.09 6.03
C TYR A 68 -9.77 -4.27 5.09
N PHE A 69 -8.55 -4.73 4.85
CA PHE A 69 -7.67 -4.09 3.88
C PHE A 69 -8.30 -4.08 2.48
N LYS A 70 -8.83 -5.21 2.01
CA LYS A 70 -9.54 -5.30 0.72
C LYS A 70 -10.77 -4.41 0.67
N MET A 71 -11.55 -4.31 1.75
CA MET A 71 -12.65 -3.35 1.83
C MET A 71 -12.18 -1.91 1.63
N GLY A 72 -11.09 -1.52 2.27
CA GLY A 72 -10.49 -0.20 2.11
C GLY A 72 -10.08 0.09 0.66
N ILE A 73 -9.48 -0.89 -0.02
CA ILE A 73 -9.12 -0.80 -1.44
C ILE A 73 -10.36 -0.59 -2.33
N VAL A 74 -11.50 -1.20 -2.02
CA VAL A 74 -12.74 -1.05 -2.79
C VAL A 74 -13.41 0.30 -2.54
N PHE A 75 -13.45 0.77 -1.29
CA PHE A 75 -14.08 2.04 -0.93
C PHE A 75 -13.38 3.24 -1.57
N GLY A 76 -12.05 3.17 -1.80
CA GLY A 76 -11.28 4.25 -2.42
C GLY A 76 -11.81 4.64 -3.81
N PRO A 77 -11.81 3.76 -4.82
CA PRO A 77 -12.36 4.02 -6.15
C PRO A 77 -13.87 4.28 -6.17
N LYS A 78 -14.62 3.74 -5.19
CA LYS A 78 -16.05 4.06 -5.01
C LYS A 78 -16.25 5.51 -4.58
N GLY A 79 -15.22 6.19 -4.07
CA GLY A 79 -15.28 7.57 -3.60
C GLY A 79 -15.67 7.72 -2.13
N ASP A 80 -15.85 6.63 -1.39
CA ASP A 80 -16.13 6.67 0.05
C ASP A 80 -14.83 6.64 0.86
N LEU A 81 -14.16 7.80 0.89
CA LEU A 81 -12.87 7.94 1.58
C LEU A 81 -12.99 7.72 3.09
N THR A 82 -14.15 8.00 3.68
CA THR A 82 -14.40 7.79 5.11
C THR A 82 -14.44 6.30 5.44
N ALA A 83 -15.20 5.52 4.68
CA ALA A 83 -15.26 4.07 4.84
C ALA A 83 -13.93 3.40 4.52
N ALA A 84 -13.19 3.91 3.52
CA ALA A 84 -11.85 3.43 3.18
C ALA A 84 -10.88 3.64 4.36
N LYS A 85 -10.81 4.85 4.92
CA LYS A 85 -9.96 5.17 6.08
C LYS A 85 -10.32 4.30 7.29
N ALA A 86 -11.62 4.13 7.57
CA ALA A 86 -12.08 3.27 8.66
C ALA A 86 -11.68 1.79 8.46
N SER A 87 -11.77 1.28 7.23
CA SER A 87 -11.39 -0.09 6.89
C SER A 87 -9.88 -0.31 7.05
N PHE A 88 -9.05 0.60 6.55
CA PHE A 88 -7.60 0.52 6.75
C PHE A 88 -7.21 0.70 8.23
N GLN A 89 -7.90 1.56 8.98
CA GLN A 89 -7.66 1.66 10.42
C GLN A 89 -7.99 0.34 11.12
N LYS A 90 -9.11 -0.31 10.78
CA LYS A 90 -9.45 -1.63 11.31
C LYS A 90 -8.42 -2.69 10.96
N THR A 91 -7.82 -2.61 9.74
CA THR A 91 -6.67 -3.44 9.37
C THR A 91 -5.52 -3.28 10.35
N LEU A 92 -5.17 -2.03 10.70
CA LEU A 92 -4.09 -1.73 11.64
C LEU A 92 -4.43 -2.09 13.09
N ASP A 93 -5.70 -2.01 13.49
CA ASP A 93 -6.14 -2.44 14.83
C ASP A 93 -5.91 -3.95 15.03
N ILE A 94 -6.00 -4.74 13.94
CA ILE A 94 -5.77 -6.19 13.96
C ILE A 94 -4.29 -6.50 13.71
N ASN A 95 -3.66 -5.82 12.75
CA ASN A 95 -2.25 -6.01 12.39
C ASN A 95 -1.55 -4.66 12.25
N LEU A 96 -0.87 -4.21 13.31
CA LEU A 96 -0.12 -2.96 13.35
C LEU A 96 1.06 -2.91 12.36
N GLU A 97 1.53 -4.07 11.87
CA GLU A 97 2.65 -4.17 10.94
C GLU A 97 2.20 -4.30 9.48
N HIS A 98 0.99 -3.87 9.16
CA HIS A 98 0.48 -3.90 7.79
C HIS A 98 0.94 -2.66 7.00
N ALA A 99 2.10 -2.76 6.33
CA ALA A 99 2.75 -1.65 5.63
C ALA A 99 1.84 -0.97 4.58
N HIS A 100 1.11 -1.75 3.77
CA HIS A 100 0.19 -1.19 2.77
C HIS A 100 -0.97 -0.42 3.39
N ALA A 101 -1.47 -0.81 4.57
CA ALA A 101 -2.53 -0.06 5.25
C ALA A 101 -1.99 1.28 5.78
N HIS A 102 -0.77 1.31 6.34
CA HIS A 102 -0.10 2.56 6.69
C HIS A 102 0.03 3.47 5.47
N ASN A 103 0.54 2.96 4.34
CA ASN A 103 0.69 3.73 3.11
C ASN A 103 -0.64 4.32 2.63
N ASN A 104 -1.71 3.52 2.56
CA ASN A 104 -3.02 3.98 2.09
C ASN A 104 -3.66 5.03 3.01
N ILE A 105 -3.53 4.90 4.34
CA ILE A 105 -3.97 5.94 5.28
C ILE A 105 -3.15 7.22 5.05
N GLY A 106 -1.83 7.12 4.84
CA GLY A 106 -0.97 8.26 4.53
C GLY A 106 -1.41 9.02 3.30
N ILE A 107 -1.76 8.32 2.20
CA ILE A 107 -2.31 8.92 0.97
C ILE A 107 -3.61 9.69 1.26
N MET A 108 -4.50 9.13 2.07
CA MET A 108 -5.75 9.80 2.43
C MET A 108 -5.49 11.05 3.26
N GLN A 109 -4.59 10.97 4.23
CA GLN A 109 -4.22 12.11 5.06
C GLN A 109 -3.54 13.21 4.25
N LEU A 110 -2.70 12.86 3.27
CA LEU A 110 -2.13 13.83 2.32
C LEU A 110 -3.24 14.56 1.56
N LYS A 111 -4.21 13.84 1.01
CA LYS A 111 -5.36 14.45 0.32
C LYS A 111 -6.23 15.34 1.21
N MET A 112 -6.23 15.09 2.51
CA MET A 112 -6.93 15.90 3.51
C MET A 112 -6.10 17.08 4.03
N GLY A 113 -4.83 17.20 3.62
CA GLY A 113 -3.90 18.21 4.11
C GLY A 113 -3.35 17.93 5.52
N GLU A 114 -3.56 16.71 6.04
CA GLU A 114 -3.04 16.26 7.34
C GLU A 114 -1.56 15.82 7.19
N LEU A 115 -0.69 16.76 6.78
CA LEU A 115 0.66 16.45 6.28
C LEU A 115 1.56 15.75 7.29
N ASP A 116 1.52 16.13 8.58
CA ASP A 116 2.33 15.50 9.63
C ASP A 116 1.90 14.05 9.89
N ALA A 117 0.59 13.82 9.92
CA ALA A 117 0.03 12.48 10.10
C ALA A 117 0.33 11.60 8.87
N ALA A 118 0.21 12.16 7.66
CA ALA A 118 0.57 11.48 6.40
C ALA A 118 2.05 11.05 6.41
N PHE A 119 2.96 11.96 6.81
CA PHE A 119 4.38 11.67 6.90
C PHE A 119 4.69 10.53 7.89
N ALA A 120 4.08 10.57 9.08
CA ALA A 120 4.26 9.51 10.07
C ALA A 120 3.79 8.14 9.53
N ARG A 121 2.70 8.11 8.78
CA ARG A 121 2.18 6.89 8.15
C ARG A 121 3.07 6.35 7.05
N ALA A 122 3.54 7.20 6.14
CA ALA A 122 4.48 6.82 5.09
C ALA A 122 5.80 6.31 5.68
N SER A 123 6.32 6.97 6.71
CA SER A 123 7.53 6.54 7.43
C SER A 123 7.36 5.15 8.08
N ASN A 124 6.18 4.85 8.67
CA ASN A 124 5.89 3.52 9.20
C ASN A 124 5.83 2.46 8.10
N ALA A 125 5.21 2.76 6.95
CA ALA A 125 5.18 1.84 5.82
C ALA A 125 6.59 1.50 5.34
N LEU A 126 7.47 2.50 5.21
CA LEU A 126 8.86 2.33 4.78
C LEU A 126 9.74 1.64 5.82
N ARG A 127 9.47 1.83 7.11
CA ARG A 127 10.14 1.08 8.17
C ARG A 127 9.83 -0.41 8.10
N LEU A 128 8.58 -0.76 7.78
CA LEU A 128 8.11 -2.15 7.68
C LEU A 128 8.54 -2.82 6.37
N VAL A 129 8.49 -2.08 5.26
CA VAL A 129 8.87 -2.55 3.92
C VAL A 129 9.75 -1.47 3.28
N PRO A 130 11.08 -1.52 3.47
CA PRO A 130 12.01 -0.48 3.00
C PRO A 130 12.05 -0.26 1.48
N ASP A 131 11.68 -1.26 0.70
CA ASP A 131 11.63 -1.24 -0.76
C ASP A 131 10.22 -1.01 -1.33
N HIS A 132 9.28 -0.52 -0.50
CA HIS A 132 7.91 -0.22 -0.93
C HIS A 132 7.88 1.02 -1.84
N ALA A 133 7.96 0.79 -3.16
CA ALA A 133 8.08 1.86 -4.16
C ALA A 133 6.97 2.93 -4.07
N GLU A 134 5.71 2.51 -3.86
CA GLU A 134 4.59 3.44 -3.72
C GLU A 134 4.69 4.29 -2.45
N ALA A 135 5.12 3.71 -1.33
CA ALA A 135 5.32 4.45 -0.09
C ALA A 135 6.46 5.47 -0.20
N HIS A 136 7.51 5.18 -0.97
CA HIS A 136 8.57 6.15 -1.27
C HIS A 136 8.02 7.34 -2.05
N LYS A 137 7.28 7.09 -3.13
CA LYS A 137 6.64 8.15 -3.91
C LYS A 137 5.71 9.00 -3.05
N ASN A 138 4.84 8.38 -2.27
CA ASN A 138 3.91 9.10 -1.40
C ASN A 138 4.65 9.95 -0.35
N ASN A 139 5.74 9.42 0.21
CA ASN A 139 6.55 10.16 1.16
C ASN A 139 7.24 11.38 0.50
N GLU A 140 7.67 11.26 -0.77
CA GLU A 140 8.21 12.37 -1.56
C GLU A 140 7.14 13.46 -1.77
N ASP A 141 5.92 13.06 -2.21
CA ASP A 141 4.80 13.98 -2.41
C ASP A 141 4.44 14.71 -1.09
N ILE A 142 4.40 13.99 0.03
CA ILE A 142 4.14 14.57 1.36
C ILE A 142 5.22 15.59 1.76
N CYS A 143 6.49 15.26 1.55
CA CYS A 143 7.60 16.15 1.88
C CYS A 143 7.57 17.42 1.02
N PHE A 144 7.20 17.30 -0.24
CA PHE A 144 7.05 18.44 -1.13
C PHE A 144 5.95 19.38 -0.66
N GLU A 145 4.77 18.84 -0.32
CA GLU A 145 3.63 19.63 0.19
C GLU A 145 3.90 20.28 1.56
N ARG A 146 4.72 19.65 2.40
CA ARG A 146 5.09 20.20 3.72
C ARG A 146 6.02 21.41 3.64
N HIS A 147 6.73 21.61 2.54
CA HIS A 147 7.85 22.56 2.43
C HIS A 147 8.92 22.41 3.53
N ASP A 148 8.92 21.29 4.25
CA ASP A 148 9.87 20.96 5.32
C ASP A 148 10.49 19.60 5.03
N LEU A 149 11.61 19.62 4.36
CA LEU A 149 12.33 18.43 3.92
C LEU A 149 13.28 17.86 4.99
N LYS A 150 13.52 18.61 6.06
CA LYS A 150 14.45 18.17 7.11
C LYS A 150 13.99 16.87 7.80
N PRO A 151 12.73 16.71 8.24
CA PRO A 151 12.25 15.45 8.82
C PRO A 151 12.36 14.26 7.86
N ALA A 152 12.21 14.49 6.55
CA ALA A 152 12.39 13.45 5.54
C ALA A 152 13.84 12.99 5.48
N VAL A 153 14.79 13.95 5.40
CA VAL A 153 16.24 13.67 5.41
C VAL A 153 16.63 12.88 6.67
N ASP A 154 16.15 13.31 7.84
CA ASP A 154 16.47 12.66 9.11
C ASP A 154 15.87 11.24 9.17
N SER A 155 14.67 11.02 8.65
CA SER A 155 14.02 9.70 8.59
C SER A 155 14.73 8.74 7.64
N TYR A 156 15.15 9.21 6.47
CA TYR A 156 15.94 8.39 5.55
C TYR A 156 17.31 8.03 6.10
N ARG A 157 18.00 8.96 6.76
CA ARG A 157 19.26 8.66 7.45
C ARG A 157 19.08 7.57 8.49
N ARG A 158 18.01 7.66 9.29
CA ARG A 158 17.70 6.64 10.30
C ARG A 158 17.35 5.28 9.68
N ALA A 159 16.64 5.25 8.54
CA ALA A 159 16.39 4.02 7.82
C ALA A 159 17.68 3.36 7.30
N LEU A 160 18.65 4.17 6.85
CA LEU A 160 19.97 3.68 6.39
C LEU A 160 20.89 3.25 7.54
N GLU A 161 20.72 3.76 8.75
CA GLU A 161 21.38 3.20 9.95
C GLU A 161 20.94 1.75 10.21
N LEU A 162 19.67 1.43 9.93
CA LEU A 162 19.11 0.09 10.10
C LEU A 162 19.41 -0.84 8.92
N ASN A 163 19.39 -0.30 7.70
CA ASN A 163 19.71 -1.04 6.48
C ASN A 163 20.58 -0.18 5.53
N PRO A 164 21.91 -0.21 5.69
CA PRO A 164 22.84 0.60 4.88
C PRO A 164 22.85 0.28 3.39
N ALA A 165 22.32 -0.89 2.98
CA ALA A 165 22.30 -1.33 1.57
C ALA A 165 20.95 -1.06 0.87
N ALA A 166 20.04 -0.32 1.49
CA ALA A 166 18.73 -0.02 0.92
C ALA A 166 18.83 1.01 -0.21
N VAL A 167 19.08 0.54 -1.44
CA VAL A 167 19.20 1.37 -2.67
C VAL A 167 18.04 2.37 -2.84
N PRO A 168 16.76 2.00 -2.71
CA PRO A 168 15.67 2.97 -2.82
C PRO A 168 15.74 4.10 -1.77
N VAL A 169 16.18 3.79 -0.55
CA VAL A 169 16.30 4.79 0.51
C VAL A 169 17.44 5.78 0.24
N HIS A 170 18.56 5.32 -0.32
CA HIS A 170 19.65 6.22 -0.74
C HIS A 170 19.19 7.17 -1.86
N ASN A 171 18.44 6.69 -2.85
CA ASN A 171 17.88 7.53 -3.93
C ASN A 171 16.99 8.64 -3.35
N ASN A 172 16.09 8.29 -2.43
CA ASN A 172 15.17 9.26 -1.83
C ASN A 172 15.89 10.22 -0.87
N LEU A 173 16.89 9.75 -0.13
CA LEU A 173 17.73 10.62 0.68
C LEU A 173 18.47 11.65 -0.20
N ALA A 174 19.03 11.20 -1.33
CA ALA A 174 19.71 12.11 -2.26
C ALA A 174 18.77 13.19 -2.81
N ALA A 175 17.56 12.80 -3.26
CA ALA A 175 16.54 13.72 -3.74
C ALA A 175 16.08 14.70 -2.64
N ALA A 176 15.79 14.20 -1.44
CA ALA A 176 15.41 15.01 -0.29
C ALA A 176 16.52 15.98 0.14
N CYS A 177 17.77 15.54 0.15
CA CYS A 177 18.93 16.39 0.45
C CYS A 177 19.10 17.50 -0.60
N LEU A 178 18.95 17.22 -1.90
CA LEU A 178 19.01 18.24 -2.95
C LEU A 178 17.91 19.30 -2.75
N ALA A 179 16.69 18.85 -2.52
CA ALA A 179 15.56 19.76 -2.30
C ALA A 179 15.69 20.57 -1.00
N TYR A 180 16.28 20.01 0.05
CA TYR A 180 16.58 20.67 1.31
C TYR A 180 17.79 21.63 1.22
N GLY A 181 18.62 21.50 0.16
CA GLY A 181 19.85 22.28 -0.03
C GLY A 181 21.10 21.64 0.60
N ASP A 182 20.99 20.43 1.15
CA ASP A 182 22.12 19.65 1.67
C ASP A 182 22.85 18.91 0.53
N ARG A 183 23.67 19.66 -0.20
CA ARG A 183 24.45 19.12 -1.32
C ARG A 183 25.42 18.02 -0.89
N VAL A 184 25.97 18.12 0.32
CA VAL A 184 26.95 17.15 0.85
C VAL A 184 26.25 15.82 1.10
N GLY A 185 25.10 15.84 1.78
CA GLY A 185 24.29 14.65 2.01
C GLY A 185 23.83 13.97 0.73
N ALA A 186 23.47 14.76 -0.31
CA ALA A 186 23.11 14.23 -1.62
C ALA A 186 24.28 13.49 -2.29
N ILE A 187 25.49 14.10 -2.30
CA ILE A 187 26.70 13.47 -2.87
C ILE A 187 27.01 12.18 -2.13
N GLN A 188 26.98 12.17 -0.80
CA GLN A 188 27.24 10.97 0.00
C GLN A 188 26.27 9.83 -0.33
N SER A 189 24.98 10.15 -0.54
CA SER A 189 23.97 9.17 -0.92
C SER A 189 24.20 8.60 -2.33
N TYR A 190 24.56 9.44 -3.30
CA TYR A 190 24.90 8.97 -4.65
C TYR A 190 26.21 8.17 -4.69
N ASP A 191 27.22 8.54 -3.89
CA ASP A 191 28.45 7.76 -3.75
C ASP A 191 28.19 6.37 -3.16
N ALA A 192 27.26 6.27 -2.20
CA ALA A 192 26.83 4.99 -1.66
C ALA A 192 26.13 4.15 -2.72
N LEU A 193 25.20 4.74 -3.50
CA LEU A 193 24.51 4.06 -4.60
C LEU A 193 25.48 3.51 -5.64
N SER A 194 26.49 4.30 -6.04
CA SER A 194 27.50 3.86 -7.02
C SER A 194 28.32 2.66 -6.56
N LYS A 195 28.46 2.49 -5.25
CA LYS A 195 29.14 1.32 -4.65
C LYS A 195 28.24 0.11 -4.53
N LEU A 196 26.93 0.33 -4.33
CA LEU A 196 25.92 -0.74 -4.20
C LEU A 196 25.51 -1.29 -5.58
N GLU A 197 25.47 -0.44 -6.61
CA GLU A 197 25.07 -0.78 -7.97
C GLU A 197 26.16 -0.36 -9.01
N PRO A 198 27.32 -1.00 -9.03
CA PRO A 198 28.43 -0.58 -9.90
C PRO A 198 28.18 -0.74 -11.41
N ASP A 199 27.16 -1.51 -11.80
CA ASP A 199 26.88 -1.80 -13.21
C ASP A 199 25.93 -0.79 -13.88
N HIS A 200 25.27 0.08 -13.14
CA HIS A 200 24.39 1.13 -13.71
C HIS A 200 25.14 2.29 -14.41
N GLN A 201 26.46 2.36 -14.31
CA GLN A 201 27.27 3.41 -14.96
C GLN A 201 27.74 3.04 -16.39
N LYS A 202 27.35 1.87 -16.93
CA LYS A 202 27.82 1.39 -18.24
C LYS A 202 26.75 1.37 -19.35
N ALA A 203 25.58 1.99 -19.12
CA ALA A 203 24.53 2.06 -20.14
C ALA A 203 24.34 3.48 -20.69
#